data_82a98e21dc12d9c558691264cd004650
#
_entry.id   82a98e21dc12d9c558691264cd004650
#
_cell.length_a   1.000
_cell.length_b   1.000
_cell.length_c   1.000
_cell.angle_alpha   90.00
_cell.angle_beta   90.00
_cell.angle_gamma   90.00
#
_symmetry.space_group_name_H-M   'P 1'
#
loop_
_entity.id
_entity.type
_entity.pdbx_description
1 polymer ?
#
loop_
_entity_poly.entity_id
_entity_poly.type
_entity_poly.pdbx_seq_one_letter_code
_entity_poly.pdbx_strand_id
1 'polypeptide(L)'
;EHFTQEEVFSLNERIIVAPVLHQHKKKINIFLPYCDEGWFDYFSFKFISTGGWVTLEVPINKIPIIVRGGTLIPKLKVVFHKPHLAPIEEIILFPSKINIAITQKNMPLIFDDGDTNDYQKNKNLILTPKIKIEKNKLFLIFNKIGNGKAQKEKIILKYPNNTKLILKNCSNYFIK
;
A
#
# COMPACT_ATOMS: atom_id res chain seq x y z
N GLU A 1 15.73 -9.78 -24.58
CA GLU A 1 15.89 -10.92 -23.63
C GLU A 1 14.68 -10.90 -22.70
N HIS A 2 13.82 -11.93 -22.82
CA HIS A 2 12.71 -12.12 -21.90
C HIS A 2 13.27 -12.73 -20.61
N PHE A 3 13.44 -11.91 -19.57
CA PHE A 3 13.81 -12.40 -18.25
C PHE A 3 12.54 -12.95 -17.58
N THR A 4 12.38 -14.24 -17.60
CA THR A 4 11.34 -14.93 -16.83
C THR A 4 11.84 -15.08 -15.39
N GLN A 5 11.32 -14.23 -14.51
CA GLN A 5 11.50 -14.42 -13.06
C GLN A 5 10.33 -15.26 -12.54
N GLU A 6 10.43 -16.57 -12.67
CA GLU A 6 9.37 -17.51 -12.31
C GLU A 6 8.98 -17.49 -10.82
N GLU A 7 9.87 -16.96 -9.98
CA GLU A 7 9.70 -16.93 -8.53
C GLU A 7 9.22 -15.56 -7.98
N VAL A 8 9.07 -14.55 -8.84
CA VAL A 8 8.72 -13.18 -8.42
C VAL A 8 7.41 -12.78 -9.07
N PHE A 9 6.51 -12.21 -8.28
CA PHE A 9 5.25 -11.71 -8.81
C PHE A 9 4.93 -10.30 -8.30
N SER A 10 4.14 -9.56 -9.07
CA SER A 10 3.72 -8.21 -8.71
C SER A 10 2.22 -8.13 -8.46
N LEU A 11 1.83 -7.28 -7.51
CA LEU A 11 0.46 -6.91 -7.23
C LEU A 11 0.27 -5.44 -7.65
N ASN A 12 -0.63 -5.23 -8.62
CA ASN A 12 -1.00 -3.89 -9.12
C ASN A 12 0.19 -3.00 -9.51
N GLU A 13 1.27 -3.57 -10.07
CA GLU A 13 2.49 -2.84 -10.47
C GLU A 13 3.14 -2.01 -9.33
N ARG A 14 2.74 -2.23 -8.09
CA ARG A 14 3.16 -1.44 -6.94
C ARG A 14 3.80 -2.23 -5.83
N ILE A 15 3.56 -3.52 -5.77
CA ILE A 15 4.10 -4.40 -4.75
C ILE A 15 4.71 -5.59 -5.48
N ILE A 16 5.97 -5.86 -5.19
CA ILE A 16 6.69 -7.02 -5.70
C ILE A 16 6.93 -7.96 -4.51
N VAL A 17 6.58 -9.21 -4.68
CA VAL A 17 6.80 -10.27 -3.70
C VAL A 17 7.77 -11.26 -4.29
N ALA A 18 8.84 -11.56 -3.56
CA ALA A 18 9.92 -12.42 -4.00
C ALA A 18 10.12 -13.59 -3.03
N PRO A 19 9.30 -14.65 -3.11
CA PRO A 19 9.45 -15.83 -2.27
C PRO A 19 10.79 -16.51 -2.48
N VAL A 20 11.33 -17.11 -1.42
CA VAL A 20 12.57 -17.90 -1.49
C VAL A 20 12.19 -19.37 -1.55
N LEU A 21 12.29 -19.97 -2.72
CA LEU A 21 11.85 -21.36 -2.94
C LEU A 21 12.97 -22.40 -2.76
N HIS A 22 14.22 -21.97 -2.62
CA HIS A 22 15.36 -22.87 -2.46
C HIS A 22 15.91 -22.82 -1.03
N GLN A 23 16.23 -24.00 -0.51
CA GLN A 23 16.86 -24.14 0.81
C GLN A 23 18.21 -23.43 0.88
N HIS A 24 18.56 -22.91 2.05
CA HIS A 24 19.85 -22.27 2.35
C HIS A 24 20.18 -21.00 1.55
N LYS A 25 19.29 -20.50 0.71
CA LYS A 25 19.49 -19.22 0.04
C LYS A 25 19.43 -18.08 1.07
N LYS A 26 20.51 -17.32 1.19
CA LYS A 26 20.60 -16.11 2.04
C LYS A 26 20.44 -14.82 1.25
N LYS A 27 20.54 -14.88 -0.07
CA LYS A 27 20.42 -13.73 -0.98
C LYS A 27 19.65 -14.15 -2.23
N ILE A 28 18.89 -13.25 -2.79
CA ILE A 28 18.22 -13.39 -4.08
C ILE A 28 18.53 -12.18 -4.96
N ASN A 29 18.61 -12.42 -6.27
CA ASN A 29 18.73 -11.39 -7.27
C ASN A 29 17.38 -11.23 -7.95
N ILE A 30 16.87 -10.02 -7.97
CA ILE A 30 15.60 -9.70 -8.63
C ILE A 30 15.76 -8.47 -9.52
N PHE A 31 14.98 -8.42 -10.58
CA PHE A 31 14.87 -7.23 -11.43
C PHE A 31 13.68 -6.39 -10.98
N LEU A 32 13.92 -5.11 -10.73
CA LEU A 32 12.88 -4.13 -10.42
C LEU A 32 12.61 -3.27 -11.65
N PRO A 33 11.35 -3.14 -12.12
CA PRO A 33 11.00 -2.20 -13.16
C PRO A 33 11.41 -0.77 -12.78
N TYR A 34 11.82 0.03 -13.77
CA TYR A 34 12.18 1.42 -13.50
C TYR A 34 10.97 2.24 -13.03
N CYS A 35 11.16 3.01 -11.98
CA CYS A 35 10.20 3.99 -11.50
C CYS A 35 10.89 5.14 -10.76
N ASP A 36 10.45 6.38 -11.04
CA ASP A 36 11.02 7.59 -10.42
C ASP A 36 10.75 7.67 -8.93
N GLU A 37 9.63 7.10 -8.47
CA GLU A 37 9.23 7.06 -7.07
C GLU A 37 10.19 6.22 -6.21
N GLY A 38 10.88 5.26 -6.84
CA GLY A 38 11.76 4.30 -6.21
C GLY A 38 11.03 3.12 -5.56
N TRP A 39 11.78 2.09 -5.27
CA TRP A 39 11.35 0.88 -4.60
C TRP A 39 11.88 0.85 -3.18
N PHE A 40 11.03 0.41 -2.24
CA PHE A 40 11.31 0.41 -0.81
C PHE A 40 11.02 -0.96 -0.19
N ASP A 41 11.82 -1.36 0.79
CA ASP A 41 11.54 -2.55 1.59
C ASP A 41 10.29 -2.34 2.45
N TYR A 42 9.38 -3.30 2.42
CA TYR A 42 8.09 -3.21 3.13
C TYR A 42 8.24 -3.09 4.65
N PHE A 43 9.22 -3.76 5.23
CA PHE A 43 9.36 -3.86 6.67
C PHE A 43 10.15 -2.69 7.27
N SER A 44 11.21 -2.27 6.60
CA SER A 44 12.12 -1.24 7.09
C SER A 44 11.89 0.14 6.49
N PHE A 45 11.08 0.24 5.42
CA PHE A 45 10.90 1.46 4.61
C PHE A 45 12.18 1.98 3.98
N LYS A 46 13.26 1.19 3.98
CA LYS A 46 14.52 1.60 3.37
C LYS A 46 14.40 1.60 1.86
N PHE A 47 14.98 2.61 1.25
CA PHE A 47 15.13 2.69 -0.20
C PHE A 47 16.02 1.56 -0.71
N ILE A 48 15.60 0.92 -1.80
CA ILE A 48 16.34 -0.16 -2.47
C ILE A 48 16.95 0.36 -3.78
N SER A 49 16.13 0.76 -4.74
CA SER A 49 16.55 1.21 -6.06
C SER A 49 15.43 1.97 -6.78
N THR A 50 15.76 2.67 -7.84
CA THR A 50 14.77 3.20 -8.81
C THR A 50 14.46 2.21 -9.94
N GLY A 51 15.15 1.06 -9.97
CA GLY A 51 14.98 -0.01 -10.97
C GLY A 51 16.30 -0.76 -11.21
N GLY A 52 16.23 -1.78 -12.07
CA GLY A 52 17.37 -2.63 -12.43
C GLY A 52 17.53 -3.86 -11.52
N TRP A 53 18.64 -4.57 -11.70
CA TRP A 53 18.97 -5.73 -10.90
C TRP A 53 19.41 -5.33 -9.49
N VAL A 54 18.82 -5.98 -8.48
CA VAL A 54 19.16 -5.77 -7.08
C VAL A 54 19.35 -7.11 -6.36
N THR A 55 20.29 -7.13 -5.42
CA THR A 55 20.51 -8.27 -4.54
C THR A 55 19.90 -7.96 -3.18
N LEU A 56 18.99 -8.81 -2.73
CA LEU A 56 18.33 -8.69 -1.43
C LEU A 56 18.80 -9.78 -0.47
N GLU A 57 19.01 -9.44 0.78
CA GLU A 57 19.19 -10.41 1.84
C GLU A 57 17.84 -10.99 2.25
N VAL A 58 17.80 -12.32 2.42
CA VAL A 58 16.56 -13.06 2.70
C VAL A 58 16.66 -13.82 4.02
N PRO A 59 16.30 -13.20 5.13
CA PRO A 59 16.22 -13.89 6.40
C PRO A 59 15.10 -14.93 6.36
N ILE A 60 15.32 -16.09 7.00
CA ILE A 60 14.41 -17.25 6.94
C ILE A 60 12.98 -16.95 7.42
N ASN A 61 12.81 -15.95 8.24
CA ASN A 61 11.54 -15.59 8.86
C ASN A 61 10.74 -14.52 8.10
N LYS A 62 11.22 -14.09 6.91
CA LYS A 62 10.55 -13.03 6.14
C LYS A 62 10.61 -13.31 4.65
N ILE A 63 9.50 -13.12 3.98
CA ILE A 63 9.45 -13.07 2.52
C ILE A 63 9.76 -11.62 2.11
N PRO A 64 10.73 -11.38 1.21
CA PRO A 64 10.96 -10.05 0.68
C PRO A 64 9.73 -9.49 -0.01
N ILE A 65 9.30 -8.33 0.45
CA ILE A 65 8.20 -7.55 -0.12
C ILE A 65 8.74 -6.17 -0.42
N ILE A 66 8.66 -5.78 -1.67
CA ILE A 66 9.18 -4.51 -2.17
C ILE A 66 8.01 -3.65 -2.63
N VAL A 67 7.98 -2.41 -2.23
CA VAL A 67 6.86 -1.51 -2.47
C VAL A 67 7.32 -0.27 -3.21
N ARG A 68 6.58 0.08 -4.26
CA ARG A 68 6.80 1.32 -5.02
C ARG A 68 6.51 2.54 -4.15
N GLY A 69 7.32 3.56 -4.28
CA GLY A 69 7.16 4.81 -3.54
C GLY A 69 5.79 5.46 -3.73
N GLY A 70 5.29 6.11 -2.68
CA GLY A 70 3.99 6.75 -2.65
C GLY A 70 2.79 5.80 -2.59
N THR A 71 3.02 4.50 -2.46
CA THR A 71 1.94 3.51 -2.34
C THR A 71 1.28 3.59 -0.97
N LEU A 72 -0.07 3.51 -0.97
CA LEU A 72 -0.89 3.35 0.24
C LEU A 72 -1.31 1.87 0.36
N ILE A 73 -1.00 1.25 1.48
CA ILE A 73 -1.39 -0.14 1.76
C ILE A 73 -2.36 -0.15 2.94
N PRO A 74 -3.63 -0.53 2.73
CA PRO A 74 -4.57 -0.73 3.82
C PRO A 74 -4.26 -2.04 4.54
N LYS A 75 -4.18 -2.01 5.85
CA LYS A 75 -4.04 -3.17 6.71
C LYS A 75 -5.36 -3.39 7.45
N LEU A 76 -5.95 -4.55 7.26
CA LEU A 76 -7.20 -4.92 7.88
C LEU A 76 -6.96 -5.47 9.29
N LYS A 77 -7.92 -5.25 10.17
CA LYS A 77 -7.97 -5.91 11.47
C LYS A 77 -8.17 -7.41 11.26
N VAL A 78 -7.43 -8.21 12.00
CA VAL A 78 -7.60 -9.67 11.94
C VAL A 78 -8.97 -10.03 12.52
N VAL A 79 -9.82 -10.66 11.70
CA VAL A 79 -11.12 -11.20 12.11
C VAL A 79 -11.23 -12.65 11.65
N PHE A 80 -11.73 -13.53 12.51
CA PHE A 80 -11.83 -14.96 12.21
C PHE A 80 -13.05 -15.31 11.34
N HIS A 81 -14.09 -14.48 11.39
CA HIS A 81 -15.31 -14.67 10.62
C HIS A 81 -15.56 -13.46 9.69
N LYS A 82 -15.95 -13.71 8.44
CA LYS A 82 -16.22 -12.71 7.41
C LYS A 82 -15.04 -11.72 7.19
N PRO A 83 -13.88 -12.19 6.71
CA PRO A 83 -12.69 -11.33 6.53
C PRO A 83 -12.91 -10.17 5.55
N HIS A 84 -13.87 -10.28 4.61
CA HIS A 84 -14.26 -9.22 3.69
C HIS A 84 -14.94 -8.02 4.39
N LEU A 85 -15.49 -8.21 5.59
CA LEU A 85 -16.05 -7.14 6.43
C LEU A 85 -15.04 -6.59 7.46
N ALA A 86 -13.79 -7.07 7.41
CA ALA A 86 -12.77 -6.63 8.35
C ALA A 86 -12.51 -5.12 8.22
N PRO A 87 -12.59 -4.35 9.30
CA PRO A 87 -12.33 -2.93 9.26
C PRO A 87 -10.85 -2.65 8.96
N ILE A 88 -10.58 -1.54 8.28
CA ILE A 88 -9.21 -1.04 8.10
C ILE A 88 -8.72 -0.54 9.45
N GLU A 89 -7.67 -1.14 9.95
CA GLU A 89 -6.99 -0.75 11.19
C GLU A 89 -5.93 0.32 10.93
N GLU A 90 -5.18 0.14 9.84
CA GLU A 90 -4.04 0.98 9.52
C GLU A 90 -3.95 1.20 8.01
N ILE A 91 -3.52 2.38 7.59
CA ILE A 91 -3.07 2.65 6.23
C ILE A 91 -1.59 2.99 6.28
N ILE A 92 -0.79 2.22 5.55
CA ILE A 92 0.66 2.43 5.47
C ILE A 92 0.96 3.24 4.22
N LEU A 93 1.55 4.43 4.37
CA LEU A 93 2.05 5.24 3.27
C LEU A 93 3.55 5.03 3.10
N PHE A 94 3.98 4.60 1.93
CA PHE A 94 5.39 4.42 1.62
C PHE A 94 6.04 5.73 1.19
N PRO A 95 7.33 5.95 1.56
CA PRO A 95 8.10 7.10 1.09
C PRO A 95 8.21 7.11 -0.43
N SER A 96 8.63 8.24 -1.00
CA SER A 96 8.88 8.37 -2.44
C SER A 96 10.10 9.26 -2.67
N LYS A 97 10.87 8.97 -3.71
CA LYS A 97 12.02 9.79 -4.15
C LYS A 97 11.57 11.08 -4.83
N ILE A 98 10.39 11.09 -5.40
CA ILE A 98 9.77 12.28 -5.98
C ILE A 98 8.59 12.74 -5.14
N ASN A 99 8.00 13.87 -5.47
CA ASN A 99 6.87 14.41 -4.72
C ASN A 99 5.72 13.41 -4.70
N ILE A 100 5.37 12.94 -3.51
CA ILE A 100 4.30 11.97 -3.26
C ILE A 100 2.93 12.41 -3.85
N ALA A 101 2.65 13.71 -3.90
CA ALA A 101 1.41 14.22 -4.47
C ALA A 101 1.26 13.93 -5.98
N ILE A 102 2.38 13.72 -6.69
CA ILE A 102 2.41 13.43 -8.13
C ILE A 102 2.25 11.93 -8.40
N THR A 103 2.67 11.08 -7.46
CA THR A 103 2.79 9.63 -7.65
C THR A 103 1.48 8.86 -7.54
N GLN A 104 0.42 9.51 -7.15
CA GLN A 104 -0.86 8.85 -6.90
C GLN A 104 -1.63 8.58 -8.19
N LYS A 105 -1.33 7.46 -8.83
CA LYS A 105 -2.36 6.74 -9.58
C LYS A 105 -3.32 6.13 -8.54
N ASN A 106 -4.54 6.61 -8.56
CA ASN A 106 -5.62 6.27 -7.66
C ASN A 106 -5.67 4.79 -7.29
N MET A 107 -5.43 4.47 -6.02
CA MET A 107 -5.74 3.16 -5.45
C MET A 107 -7.03 3.31 -4.62
N PRO A 108 -8.20 3.08 -5.21
CA PRO A 108 -9.44 3.22 -4.47
C PRO A 108 -9.55 2.17 -3.38
N LEU A 109 -10.01 2.57 -2.21
CA LEU A 109 -10.46 1.66 -1.17
C LEU A 109 -11.95 1.40 -1.42
N ILE A 110 -12.30 0.16 -1.71
CA ILE A 110 -13.67 -0.25 -2.00
C ILE A 110 -14.22 -0.96 -0.77
N PHE A 111 -15.37 -0.49 -0.31
CA PHE A 111 -16.11 -1.10 0.79
C PHE A 111 -17.46 -1.57 0.26
N ASP A 112 -17.66 -2.86 0.29
CA ASP A 112 -18.92 -3.52 -0.02
C ASP A 112 -19.26 -4.52 1.09
N ASP A 113 -20.36 -5.25 0.95
CA ASP A 113 -20.76 -6.28 1.90
C ASP A 113 -20.12 -7.65 1.60
N GLY A 114 -19.45 -7.79 0.45
CA GLY A 114 -18.80 -9.01 -0.01
C GLY A 114 -19.73 -10.20 -0.28
N ASP A 115 -21.02 -10.06 -0.04
CA ASP A 115 -22.02 -11.13 -0.13
C ASP A 115 -23.05 -10.89 -1.25
N THR A 116 -23.32 -9.61 -1.61
CA THR A 116 -24.37 -9.26 -2.57
C THR A 116 -23.83 -8.54 -3.81
N ASN A 117 -24.68 -8.43 -4.85
CA ASN A 117 -24.38 -7.65 -6.05
C ASN A 117 -24.79 -6.16 -5.92
N ASP A 118 -24.94 -5.67 -4.71
CA ASP A 118 -25.38 -4.30 -4.44
C ASP A 118 -24.36 -3.25 -4.92
N TYR A 119 -23.09 -3.63 -5.10
CA TYR A 119 -22.07 -2.78 -5.72
C TYR A 119 -22.47 -2.33 -7.14
N GLN A 120 -23.22 -3.13 -7.90
CA GLN A 120 -23.75 -2.77 -9.22
C GLN A 120 -24.82 -1.66 -9.14
N LYS A 121 -25.44 -1.49 -7.98
CA LYS A 121 -26.44 -0.45 -7.69
C LYS A 121 -25.87 0.76 -6.96
N ASN A 122 -24.55 0.96 -7.01
CA ASN A 122 -23.82 2.03 -6.30
C ASN A 122 -24.06 2.05 -4.77
N LYS A 123 -24.39 0.91 -4.17
CA LYS A 123 -24.50 0.78 -2.71
C LYS A 123 -23.17 0.53 -2.02
N ASN A 124 -22.10 0.36 -2.77
CA ASN A 124 -20.73 0.34 -2.26
C ASN A 124 -20.25 1.75 -1.90
N LEU A 125 -19.17 1.81 -1.14
CA LEU A 125 -18.43 3.03 -0.87
C LEU A 125 -17.04 2.91 -1.50
N ILE A 126 -16.70 3.85 -2.36
CA ILE A 126 -15.36 3.96 -2.95
C ILE A 126 -14.70 5.21 -2.37
N LEU A 127 -13.58 5.03 -1.69
CA LEU A 127 -12.75 6.11 -1.19
C LEU A 127 -11.47 6.18 -2.02
N THR A 128 -11.32 7.22 -2.82
CA THR A 128 -10.11 7.45 -3.59
C THR A 128 -9.20 8.42 -2.82
N PRO A 129 -8.06 7.95 -2.29
CA PRO A 129 -7.15 8.80 -1.55
C PRO A 129 -6.44 9.77 -2.48
N LYS A 130 -6.25 11.01 -2.04
CA LYS A 130 -5.38 12.01 -2.64
C LYS A 130 -4.42 12.55 -1.58
N ILE A 131 -3.14 12.59 -1.89
CA ILE A 131 -2.15 13.23 -1.03
C ILE A 131 -1.84 14.62 -1.57
N LYS A 132 -1.85 15.61 -0.71
CA LYS A 132 -1.47 16.98 -0.98
C LYS A 132 -0.43 17.41 0.03
N ILE A 133 0.62 18.08 -0.43
CA ILE A 133 1.65 18.64 0.44
C ILE A 133 1.57 20.17 0.34
N GLU A 134 1.29 20.81 1.45
CA GLU A 134 1.25 22.27 1.57
C GLU A 134 2.00 22.72 2.82
N LYS A 135 2.87 23.72 2.69
CA LYS A 135 3.63 24.31 3.82
C LYS A 135 4.28 23.24 4.73
N ASN A 136 4.95 22.25 4.15
CA ASN A 136 5.55 21.11 4.85
C ASN A 136 4.55 20.21 5.62
N LYS A 137 3.25 20.30 5.33
CA LYS A 137 2.24 19.42 5.90
C LYS A 137 1.71 18.49 4.83
N LEU A 138 1.56 17.23 5.18
CA LEU A 138 0.97 16.21 4.32
C LEU A 138 -0.52 16.10 4.62
N PHE A 139 -1.36 16.22 3.58
CA PHE A 139 -2.81 16.08 3.66
C PHE A 139 -3.21 14.81 2.92
N LEU A 140 -3.93 13.94 3.59
CA LEU A 140 -4.58 12.79 2.97
C LEU A 140 -6.07 13.11 2.86
N ILE A 141 -6.55 13.25 1.63
CA ILE A 141 -7.93 13.60 1.31
C ILE A 141 -8.56 12.39 0.63
N PHE A 142 -9.78 12.03 0.99
CA PHE A 142 -10.52 10.97 0.32
C PHE A 142 -11.68 11.54 -0.49
N ASN A 143 -11.67 11.32 -1.79
CA ASN A 143 -12.84 11.54 -2.61
C ASN A 143 -13.80 10.35 -2.43
N LYS A 144 -15.03 10.64 -2.07
CA LYS A 144 -16.07 9.64 -1.82
C LYS A 144 -16.96 9.49 -3.05
N ILE A 145 -17.21 8.25 -3.48
CA ILE A 145 -18.21 7.89 -4.49
C ILE A 145 -19.07 6.75 -3.92
N GLY A 146 -20.38 6.81 -4.18
CA GLY A 146 -21.35 5.81 -3.71
C GLY A 146 -21.99 6.14 -2.37
N ASN A 147 -23.02 5.38 -2.03
CA ASN A 147 -23.88 5.59 -0.86
C ASN A 147 -23.65 4.58 0.27
N GLY A 148 -22.63 3.72 0.15
CA GLY A 148 -22.25 2.77 1.18
C GLY A 148 -21.86 3.47 2.49
N LYS A 149 -21.95 2.75 3.59
CA LYS A 149 -21.54 3.25 4.92
C LYS A 149 -20.03 3.24 5.04
N ALA A 150 -19.45 4.37 5.41
CA ALA A 150 -18.05 4.42 5.78
C ALA A 150 -17.83 3.71 7.12
N GLN A 151 -16.66 3.11 7.26
CA GLN A 151 -16.20 2.60 8.54
C GLN A 151 -16.17 3.75 9.57
N LYS A 152 -16.74 3.51 10.76
CA LYS A 152 -16.78 4.49 11.86
C LYS A 152 -15.54 4.46 12.75
N GLU A 153 -14.68 3.44 12.59
CA GLU A 153 -13.50 3.24 13.42
C GLU A 153 -12.36 4.19 13.05
N LYS A 154 -11.48 4.42 14.00
CA LYS A 154 -10.26 5.21 13.78
C LYS A 154 -9.32 4.43 12.87
N ILE A 155 -8.81 5.07 11.83
CA ILE A 155 -7.78 4.52 10.96
C ILE A 155 -6.46 5.18 11.34
N ILE A 156 -5.41 4.38 11.51
CA ILE A 156 -4.05 4.86 11.79
C ILE A 156 -3.32 5.02 10.47
N LEU A 157 -2.82 6.22 10.18
CA LEU A 157 -1.87 6.41 9.08
C LEU A 157 -0.45 6.20 9.61
N LYS A 158 0.27 5.24 9.05
CA LYS A 158 1.67 4.97 9.35
C LYS A 158 2.56 5.48 8.23
N TYR A 159 3.56 6.25 8.60
CA TYR A 159 4.59 6.77 7.70
C TYR A 159 5.97 6.56 8.35
N PRO A 160 7.06 6.36 7.59
CA PRO A 160 8.41 6.22 8.15
C PRO A 160 8.74 7.36 9.10
N ASN A 161 9.35 7.06 10.23
CA ASN A 161 9.67 7.95 11.36
C ASN A 161 8.57 8.09 12.43
N ASN A 162 7.75 7.05 12.62
CA ASN A 162 6.80 6.93 13.74
C ASN A 162 5.69 8.01 13.82
N THR A 163 5.39 8.69 12.74
CA THR A 163 4.25 9.61 12.72
C THR A 163 2.96 8.82 12.66
N LYS A 164 2.36 8.54 13.82
CA LYS A 164 1.03 7.96 13.92
C LYS A 164 0.01 9.09 13.82
N LEU A 165 -0.82 9.04 12.81
CA LEU A 165 -1.96 9.92 12.71
C LEU A 165 -3.26 9.15 12.90
N ILE A 166 -4.14 9.66 13.75
CA ILE A 166 -5.45 9.05 13.97
C ILE A 166 -6.46 9.76 13.08
N LEU A 167 -6.96 9.08 12.08
CA LEU A 167 -8.02 9.57 11.21
C LEU A 167 -9.38 9.33 11.89
N LYS A 168 -10.10 10.41 12.20
CA LYS A 168 -11.48 10.34 12.71
C LYS A 168 -12.42 10.83 11.62
N ASN A 169 -13.40 10.03 11.21
CA ASN A 169 -14.45 10.33 10.22
C ASN A 169 -13.95 10.77 8.83
N CYS A 170 -14.27 9.99 7.79
CA CYS A 170 -13.79 10.16 6.40
C CYS A 170 -14.31 11.41 5.67
N SER A 171 -14.05 12.59 6.19
CA SER A 171 -14.26 13.86 5.50
C SER A 171 -13.13 14.81 5.88
N ASN A 172 -12.17 14.99 4.99
CA ASN A 172 -11.04 15.93 5.06
C ASN A 172 -10.16 15.84 6.32
N TYR A 173 -8.96 15.27 6.18
CA TYR A 173 -7.99 15.14 7.26
C TYR A 173 -6.72 15.93 7.02
N PHE A 174 -6.24 16.56 8.10
CA PHE A 174 -4.99 17.30 8.13
C PHE A 174 -3.96 16.54 8.96
N ILE A 175 -2.77 16.38 8.40
CA ILE A 175 -1.60 15.84 9.08
C ILE A 175 -0.70 17.01 9.48
N LYS A 176 -0.38 17.10 10.74
CA LYS A 176 0.65 18.02 11.22
C LYS A 176 2.00 17.35 11.18
#